data_b17fbc8fe6081c29339ea99d66de99af
#
_entry.id   b17fbc8fe6081c29339ea99d66de99af
#
_cell.length_a   1.000
_cell.length_b   1.000
_cell.length_c   1.000
_cell.angle_alpha   90.00
_cell.angle_beta   90.00
_cell.angle_gamma   90.00
#
_symmetry.space_group_name_H-M   'P 1'
#
loop_
_entity.id
_entity.type
_entity.pdbx_description
1 polymer ?
#
loop_
_entity_poly.entity_id
_entity_poly.type
_entity_poly.pdbx_seq_one_letter_code
_entity_poly.pdbx_strand_id
1 'polypeptide(L)'
;MDLNALKDCVILYVEDELSVQNQTRMILGDFVKKVIVASNGEDGLKIALEEDVDIIITDILMPKLNGIEMLKKLKYEHKKNINCIITTAFSEPEYLIEAIKIKVDGFITKPINIKELINTIYEIILPKLQKNELQGCSYMVNVLSALVGGKKIEILQYVINHIDDERIFYGSYQDIMEAIDVSKPTVVNMFKQLIDAGVIEKIKNKVYKFQNKKFLHDVD
;
A
#
# COMPACT_ATOMS: atom_id res chain seq x y z
N MET A 1 -3.69 14.85 -0.98
CA MET A 1 -4.06 13.45 -1.26
C MET A 1 -4.11 13.27 -2.77
N ASP A 2 -3.35 12.36 -3.32
CA ASP A 2 -3.41 12.02 -4.75
C ASP A 2 -4.39 10.85 -4.93
N LEU A 3 -5.65 11.16 -5.24
CA LEU A 3 -6.70 10.16 -5.42
C LEU A 3 -6.48 9.25 -6.64
N ASN A 4 -5.60 9.64 -7.58
CA ASN A 4 -5.23 8.77 -8.69
C ASN A 4 -4.55 7.48 -8.22
N ALA A 5 -3.91 7.52 -7.05
CA ALA A 5 -3.31 6.34 -6.43
C ALA A 5 -4.31 5.22 -6.11
N LEU A 6 -5.60 5.53 -5.97
CA LEU A 6 -6.65 4.55 -5.71
C LEU A 6 -7.22 3.93 -7.00
N LYS A 7 -6.89 4.46 -8.18
CA LYS A 7 -7.46 4.00 -9.47
C LYS A 7 -7.10 2.55 -9.84
N ASP A 8 -6.10 1.97 -9.21
CA ASP A 8 -5.73 0.56 -9.40
C ASP A 8 -6.27 -0.35 -8.29
N CYS A 9 -6.91 0.23 -7.26
CA CYS A 9 -7.39 -0.49 -6.09
C CYS A 9 -8.69 -1.27 -6.38
N VAL A 10 -8.76 -2.52 -5.94
CA VAL A 10 -9.96 -3.36 -5.97
C VAL A 10 -10.50 -3.50 -4.55
N ILE A 11 -11.74 -3.05 -4.34
CA ILE A 11 -12.43 -3.10 -3.05
C ILE A 11 -13.50 -4.17 -3.04
N LEU A 12 -13.54 -4.99 -1.99
CA LEU A 12 -14.70 -5.80 -1.64
C LEU A 12 -15.50 -5.08 -0.55
N TYR A 13 -16.74 -4.71 -0.86
CA TYR A 13 -17.67 -4.08 0.07
C TYR A 13 -18.77 -5.04 0.46
N VAL A 14 -18.84 -5.38 1.74
CA VAL A 14 -19.78 -6.36 2.30
C VAL A 14 -20.78 -5.62 3.20
N GLU A 15 -22.04 -5.58 2.77
CA GLU A 15 -23.12 -4.84 3.40
C GLU A 15 -24.45 -5.49 3.04
N ASP A 16 -25.29 -5.82 4.01
CA ASP A 16 -26.55 -6.50 3.78
C ASP A 16 -27.70 -5.55 3.42
N GLU A 17 -27.60 -4.27 3.81
CA GLU A 17 -28.57 -3.26 3.41
C GLU A 17 -28.31 -2.77 1.98
N LEU A 18 -29.14 -3.23 1.03
CA LEU A 18 -28.98 -2.98 -0.40
C LEU A 18 -28.95 -1.47 -0.77
N SER A 19 -29.68 -0.63 -0.03
CA SER A 19 -29.68 0.82 -0.25
C SER A 19 -28.33 1.43 0.06
N VAL A 20 -27.73 1.10 1.20
CA VAL A 20 -26.41 1.55 1.64
C VAL A 20 -25.33 0.95 0.74
N GLN A 21 -25.44 -0.34 0.42
CA GLN A 21 -24.51 -1.04 -0.47
C GLN A 21 -24.41 -0.36 -1.85
N ASN A 22 -25.56 -0.11 -2.50
CA ASN A 22 -25.59 0.49 -3.83
C ASN A 22 -25.09 1.94 -3.83
N GLN A 23 -25.49 2.74 -2.83
CA GLN A 23 -25.03 4.11 -2.71
C GLN A 23 -23.51 4.19 -2.51
N THR A 24 -22.98 3.42 -1.58
CA THR A 24 -21.53 3.40 -1.28
C THR A 24 -20.74 2.86 -2.47
N ARG A 25 -21.22 1.79 -3.13
CA ARG A 25 -20.61 1.24 -4.34
C ARG A 25 -20.51 2.28 -5.46
N MET A 26 -21.59 3.02 -5.71
CA MET A 26 -21.62 4.04 -6.76
C MET A 26 -20.59 5.13 -6.50
N ILE A 27 -20.53 5.64 -5.27
CA ILE A 27 -19.60 6.71 -4.92
C ILE A 27 -18.15 6.21 -4.95
N LEU A 28 -17.84 5.04 -4.37
CA LEU A 28 -16.49 4.48 -4.38
C LEU A 28 -16.00 4.17 -5.80
N GLY A 29 -16.91 3.78 -6.71
CA GLY A 29 -16.59 3.49 -8.10
C GLY A 29 -15.97 4.65 -8.87
N ASP A 30 -16.21 5.90 -8.43
CA ASP A 30 -15.58 7.07 -9.03
C ASP A 30 -14.09 7.21 -8.66
N PHE A 31 -13.64 6.55 -7.60
CA PHE A 31 -12.29 6.70 -7.05
C PHE A 31 -11.38 5.49 -7.25
N VAL A 32 -11.95 4.29 -7.41
CA VAL A 32 -11.20 3.03 -7.44
C VAL A 32 -11.39 2.28 -8.76
N LYS A 33 -10.58 1.25 -9.00
CA LYS A 33 -10.65 0.41 -10.20
C LYS A 33 -11.93 -0.41 -10.27
N LYS A 34 -12.30 -1.05 -9.16
CA LYS A 34 -13.45 -1.96 -9.09
C LYS A 34 -13.98 -2.02 -7.67
N VAL A 35 -15.29 -1.97 -7.51
CA VAL A 35 -15.97 -2.31 -6.25
C VAL A 35 -16.78 -3.58 -6.48
N ILE A 36 -16.39 -4.65 -5.80
CA ILE A 36 -17.13 -5.92 -5.75
C ILE A 36 -18.00 -5.84 -4.49
N VAL A 37 -19.24 -6.32 -4.59
CA VAL A 37 -20.16 -6.27 -3.46
C VAL A 37 -20.62 -7.66 -3.04
N ALA A 38 -20.86 -7.84 -1.74
CA ALA A 38 -21.49 -9.02 -1.15
C ALA A 38 -22.54 -8.58 -0.13
N SER A 39 -23.60 -9.37 0.05
CA SER A 39 -24.71 -9.03 0.94
C SER A 39 -24.68 -9.82 2.26
N ASN A 40 -23.62 -10.54 2.54
CA ASN A 40 -23.38 -11.27 3.78
C ASN A 40 -21.92 -11.76 3.85
N GLY A 41 -21.48 -12.19 5.01
CA GLY A 41 -20.10 -12.62 5.21
C GLY A 41 -19.73 -13.93 4.50
N GLU A 42 -20.66 -14.84 4.20
CA GLU A 42 -20.36 -16.08 3.45
C GLU A 42 -19.99 -15.76 2.01
N ASP A 43 -20.81 -14.93 1.34
CA ASP A 43 -20.53 -14.49 -0.03
C ASP A 43 -19.27 -13.62 -0.07
N GLY A 44 -19.07 -12.76 0.94
CA GLY A 44 -17.85 -11.96 1.11
C GLY A 44 -16.60 -12.81 1.24
N LEU A 45 -16.64 -13.86 2.07
CA LEU A 45 -15.54 -14.81 2.24
C LEU A 45 -15.19 -15.50 0.91
N LYS A 46 -16.20 -16.01 0.20
CA LYS A 46 -16.02 -16.66 -1.09
C LYS A 46 -15.33 -15.73 -2.09
N ILE A 47 -15.85 -14.52 -2.26
CA ILE A 47 -15.26 -13.53 -3.17
C ILE A 47 -13.83 -13.19 -2.78
N ALA A 48 -13.57 -12.97 -1.48
CA ALA A 48 -12.24 -12.66 -1.00
C ALA A 48 -11.22 -13.79 -1.23
N LEU A 49 -11.67 -15.05 -1.38
CA LEU A 49 -10.82 -16.18 -1.71
C LEU A 49 -10.56 -16.34 -3.21
N GLU A 50 -11.55 -16.01 -4.04
CA GLU A 50 -11.53 -16.21 -5.49
C GLU A 50 -10.95 -14.99 -6.26
N GLU A 51 -11.17 -13.77 -5.77
CA GLU A 51 -10.74 -12.52 -6.40
C GLU A 51 -9.50 -11.93 -5.75
N ASP A 52 -8.75 -11.14 -6.51
CA ASP A 52 -7.62 -10.38 -5.99
C ASP A 52 -8.13 -9.02 -5.46
N VAL A 53 -8.30 -8.95 -4.14
CA VAL A 53 -8.88 -7.81 -3.42
C VAL A 53 -7.78 -7.11 -2.63
N ASP A 54 -7.68 -5.78 -2.77
CA ASP A 54 -6.71 -4.97 -2.05
C ASP A 54 -7.17 -4.61 -0.64
N ILE A 55 -8.48 -4.36 -0.49
CA ILE A 55 -9.08 -3.97 0.79
C ILE A 55 -10.52 -4.50 0.90
N ILE A 56 -10.86 -4.96 2.09
CA ILE A 56 -12.23 -5.37 2.44
C ILE A 56 -12.84 -4.28 3.32
N ILE A 57 -14.03 -3.82 2.97
CA ILE A 57 -14.86 -2.96 3.81
C ILE A 57 -16.09 -3.78 4.17
N THR A 58 -16.34 -4.00 5.46
CA THR A 58 -17.44 -4.87 5.88
C THR A 58 -18.24 -4.27 7.03
N ASP A 59 -19.56 -4.42 6.97
CA ASP A 59 -20.37 -4.26 8.17
C ASP A 59 -20.11 -5.42 9.14
N ILE A 60 -20.37 -5.19 10.42
CA ILE A 60 -20.26 -6.20 11.47
C ILE A 60 -21.48 -7.11 11.43
N LEU A 61 -22.67 -6.52 11.55
CA LEU A 61 -23.92 -7.26 11.72
C LEU A 61 -24.59 -7.56 10.39
N MET A 62 -24.43 -8.78 9.94
CA MET A 62 -25.00 -9.28 8.68
C MET A 62 -25.56 -10.70 8.87
N PRO A 63 -26.55 -11.10 8.07
CA PRO A 63 -27.09 -12.46 8.09
C PRO A 63 -26.05 -13.49 7.67
N LYS A 64 -26.28 -14.77 8.03
CA LYS A 64 -25.46 -15.96 7.77
C LYS A 64 -24.12 -15.93 8.51
N LEU A 65 -23.16 -15.10 8.09
CA LEU A 65 -21.86 -14.93 8.69
C LEU A 65 -21.61 -13.44 8.92
N ASN A 66 -21.32 -13.05 10.16
CA ASN A 66 -21.01 -11.66 10.46
C ASN A 66 -19.61 -11.26 9.94
N GLY A 67 -19.37 -9.92 9.82
CA GLY A 67 -18.14 -9.40 9.24
C GLY A 67 -16.88 -9.79 10.02
N ILE A 68 -16.93 -9.84 11.34
CA ILE A 68 -15.79 -10.22 12.18
C ILE A 68 -15.45 -11.70 12.03
N GLU A 69 -16.46 -12.58 12.01
CA GLU A 69 -16.25 -14.01 11.79
C GLU A 69 -15.70 -14.29 10.39
N MET A 70 -16.19 -13.57 9.38
CA MET A 70 -15.64 -13.61 8.01
C MET A 70 -14.15 -13.27 8.01
N LEU A 71 -13.75 -12.16 8.64
CA LEU A 71 -12.35 -11.74 8.71
C LEU A 71 -11.49 -12.73 9.53
N LYS A 72 -12.03 -13.32 10.60
CA LYS A 72 -11.34 -14.38 11.35
C LYS A 72 -11.06 -15.59 10.48
N LYS A 73 -12.05 -16.06 9.72
CA LYS A 73 -11.87 -17.20 8.80
C LYS A 73 -10.82 -16.89 7.74
N LEU A 74 -10.87 -15.73 7.09
CA LEU A 74 -9.85 -15.31 6.13
C LEU A 74 -8.45 -15.35 6.73
N LYS A 75 -8.27 -14.76 7.92
CA LYS A 75 -6.95 -14.60 8.53
C LYS A 75 -6.39 -15.87 9.13
N TYR A 76 -7.20 -16.62 9.88
CA TYR A 76 -6.71 -17.76 10.67
C TYR A 76 -6.88 -19.10 9.97
N GLU A 77 -7.97 -19.30 9.22
CA GLU A 77 -8.23 -20.57 8.52
C GLU A 77 -7.56 -20.57 7.14
N HIS A 78 -7.71 -19.48 6.37
CA HIS A 78 -7.19 -19.39 5.00
C HIS A 78 -5.83 -18.70 4.91
N LYS A 79 -5.31 -18.14 6.02
CA LYS A 79 -4.02 -17.43 6.10
C LYS A 79 -3.88 -16.31 5.06
N LYS A 80 -5.01 -15.73 4.64
CA LYS A 80 -5.07 -14.64 3.69
C LYS A 80 -5.05 -13.31 4.45
N ASN A 81 -4.01 -12.52 4.27
CA ASN A 81 -3.88 -11.20 4.92
C ASN A 81 -4.26 -10.11 3.94
N ILE A 82 -5.49 -9.63 4.04
CA ILE A 82 -6.04 -8.52 3.24
C ILE A 82 -6.33 -7.38 4.20
N ASN A 83 -6.02 -6.16 3.82
CA ASN A 83 -6.36 -4.98 4.62
C ASN A 83 -7.88 -4.88 4.80
N CYS A 84 -8.33 -4.50 5.98
CA CYS A 84 -9.75 -4.47 6.29
C CYS A 84 -10.19 -3.25 7.08
N ILE A 85 -11.33 -2.69 6.66
CA ILE A 85 -12.06 -1.63 7.36
C ILE A 85 -13.39 -2.20 7.82
N ILE A 86 -13.76 -1.94 9.07
CA ILE A 86 -15.06 -2.27 9.62
C ILE A 86 -15.95 -1.02 9.62
N THR A 87 -17.17 -1.16 9.11
CA THR A 87 -18.24 -0.17 9.31
C THR A 87 -19.12 -0.58 10.50
N THR A 88 -19.46 0.34 11.39
CA THR A 88 -20.19 0.01 12.63
C THR A 88 -21.10 1.12 13.09
N ALA A 89 -22.24 0.75 13.68
CA ALA A 89 -23.15 1.69 14.33
C ALA A 89 -22.74 2.05 15.78
N PHE A 90 -21.58 1.61 16.27
CA PHE A 90 -21.10 1.77 17.66
C PHE A 90 -21.98 1.10 18.75
N SER A 91 -22.93 0.28 18.40
CA SER A 91 -23.92 -0.25 19.33
C SER A 91 -23.40 -1.37 20.24
N GLU A 92 -22.25 -1.98 19.92
CA GLU A 92 -21.78 -3.19 20.62
C GLU A 92 -20.27 -3.18 20.87
N PRO A 93 -19.82 -2.77 22.08
CA PRO A 93 -18.41 -2.69 22.44
C PRO A 93 -17.63 -4.01 22.29
N GLU A 94 -18.32 -5.16 22.40
CA GLU A 94 -17.71 -6.49 22.29
C GLU A 94 -17.10 -6.72 20.91
N TYR A 95 -17.75 -6.30 19.85
CA TYR A 95 -17.24 -6.43 18.47
C TYR A 95 -16.04 -5.54 18.21
N LEU A 96 -15.96 -4.36 18.84
CA LEU A 96 -14.77 -3.51 18.75
C LEU A 96 -13.54 -4.20 19.36
N ILE A 97 -13.72 -4.84 20.52
CA ILE A 97 -12.64 -5.60 21.18
C ILE A 97 -12.18 -6.75 20.28
N GLU A 98 -13.10 -7.48 19.65
CA GLU A 98 -12.75 -8.55 18.73
C GLU A 98 -12.04 -8.06 17.47
N ALA A 99 -12.51 -6.97 16.89
CA ALA A 99 -11.89 -6.33 15.73
C ALA A 99 -10.46 -5.86 16.03
N ILE A 100 -10.20 -5.29 17.21
CA ILE A 100 -8.85 -4.94 17.66
C ILE A 100 -7.97 -6.21 17.79
N LYS A 101 -8.50 -7.31 18.35
CA LYS A 101 -7.74 -8.57 18.48
C LYS A 101 -7.33 -9.16 17.13
N ILE A 102 -8.18 -9.05 16.11
CA ILE A 102 -7.87 -9.50 14.76
C ILE A 102 -7.05 -8.47 13.97
N LYS A 103 -6.75 -7.32 14.56
CA LYS A 103 -5.95 -6.22 13.96
C LYS A 103 -6.55 -5.77 12.63
N VAL A 104 -7.76 -5.22 12.66
CA VAL A 104 -8.33 -4.50 11.52
C VAL A 104 -7.58 -3.20 11.30
N ASP A 105 -7.50 -2.76 10.04
CA ASP A 105 -6.69 -1.60 9.67
C ASP A 105 -7.44 -0.27 9.85
N GLY A 106 -8.79 -0.32 9.91
CA GLY A 106 -9.61 0.89 10.10
C GLY A 106 -11.02 0.61 10.58
N PHE A 107 -11.65 1.68 11.11
CA PHE A 107 -13.04 1.71 11.56
C PHE A 107 -13.73 2.94 11.01
N ILE A 108 -14.94 2.76 10.51
CA ILE A 108 -15.82 3.86 10.05
C ILE A 108 -17.14 3.76 10.75
N THR A 109 -17.60 4.86 11.34
CA THR A 109 -18.90 4.91 12.01
C THR A 109 -20.03 5.12 11.00
N LYS A 110 -21.14 4.44 11.21
CA LYS A 110 -22.40 4.71 10.48
C LYS A 110 -23.12 5.93 11.11
N PRO A 111 -23.68 6.86 10.32
CA PRO A 111 -23.76 6.85 8.86
C PRO A 111 -22.39 7.11 8.21
N ILE A 112 -22.08 6.38 7.12
CA ILE A 112 -20.79 6.43 6.47
C ILE A 112 -20.48 7.82 5.93
N ASN A 113 -19.44 8.45 6.47
CA ASN A 113 -18.86 9.66 5.89
C ASN A 113 -17.90 9.27 4.76
N ILE A 114 -18.29 9.55 3.53
CA ILE A 114 -17.51 9.15 2.34
C ILE A 114 -16.11 9.76 2.32
N LYS A 115 -15.96 11.00 2.78
CA LYS A 115 -14.64 11.65 2.84
C LYS A 115 -13.71 10.93 3.83
N GLU A 116 -14.23 10.56 4.98
CA GLU A 116 -13.51 9.80 6.00
C GLU A 116 -13.14 8.41 5.47
N LEU A 117 -14.08 7.72 4.84
CA LEU A 117 -13.84 6.40 4.24
C LEU A 117 -12.75 6.44 3.17
N ILE A 118 -12.79 7.39 2.23
CA ILE A 118 -11.76 7.55 1.20
C ILE A 118 -10.40 7.87 1.81
N ASN A 119 -10.34 8.73 2.85
CA ASN A 119 -9.11 9.04 3.56
C ASN A 119 -8.52 7.79 4.22
N THR A 120 -9.35 7.01 4.92
CA THR A 120 -8.93 5.77 5.58
C THR A 120 -8.42 4.74 4.57
N ILE A 121 -9.12 4.55 3.43
CA ILE A 121 -8.66 3.69 2.34
C ILE A 121 -7.29 4.14 1.84
N TYR A 122 -7.12 5.44 1.60
CA TYR A 122 -5.87 6.00 1.09
C TYR A 122 -4.70 5.74 2.05
N GLU A 123 -4.89 5.99 3.35
CA GLU A 123 -3.86 5.78 4.37
C GLU A 123 -3.44 4.29 4.48
N ILE A 124 -4.40 3.37 4.37
CA ILE A 124 -4.15 1.94 4.42
C ILE A 124 -3.41 1.44 3.17
N ILE A 125 -3.76 1.95 2.00
CA ILE A 125 -3.18 1.50 0.72
C ILE A 125 -1.84 2.18 0.42
N LEU A 126 -1.60 3.37 0.94
CA LEU A 126 -0.41 4.16 0.66
C LEU A 126 0.92 3.40 0.85
N PRO A 127 1.14 2.65 1.94
CA PRO A 127 2.37 1.86 2.11
C PRO A 127 2.56 0.79 1.02
N LYS A 128 1.47 0.14 0.58
CA LYS A 128 1.50 -0.85 -0.51
C LYS A 128 1.86 -0.21 -1.84
N LEU A 129 1.31 0.95 -2.14
CA LEU A 129 1.62 1.72 -3.35
C LEU A 129 3.09 2.15 -3.38
N GLN A 130 3.60 2.67 -2.28
CA GLN A 130 5.00 3.07 -2.13
C GLN A 130 5.96 1.88 -2.32
N LYS A 131 5.62 0.72 -1.78
CA LYS A 131 6.40 -0.50 -1.95
C LYS A 131 6.40 -0.99 -3.39
N ASN A 132 5.26 -0.95 -4.08
CA ASN A 132 5.14 -1.34 -5.49
C ASN A 132 5.95 -0.40 -6.40
N GLU A 133 5.93 0.92 -6.15
CA GLU A 133 6.76 1.87 -6.89
C GLU A 133 8.25 1.58 -6.71
N LEU A 134 8.70 1.24 -5.49
CA LEU A 134 10.08 0.87 -5.21
C LEU A 134 10.48 -0.43 -5.91
N GLN A 135 9.60 -1.42 -5.95
CA GLN A 135 9.84 -2.68 -6.69
C GLN A 135 9.90 -2.43 -8.20
N GLY A 136 9.06 -1.55 -8.74
CA GLY A 136 9.12 -1.11 -10.12
C GLY A 136 10.46 -0.43 -10.46
N CYS A 137 10.93 0.48 -9.61
CA CYS A 137 12.24 1.11 -9.74
C CYS A 137 13.37 0.08 -9.68
N SER A 138 13.32 -0.87 -8.76
CA SER A 138 14.30 -1.95 -8.65
C SER A 138 14.34 -2.82 -9.92
N TYR A 139 13.18 -3.17 -10.47
CA TYR A 139 13.09 -3.92 -11.71
C TYR A 139 13.70 -3.15 -12.90
N MET A 140 13.37 -1.86 -13.05
CA MET A 140 13.94 -1.01 -14.11
C MET A 140 15.45 -0.89 -13.98
N VAL A 141 15.98 -0.73 -12.76
CA VAL A 141 17.43 -0.70 -12.51
C VAL A 141 18.06 -2.04 -12.88
N ASN A 142 17.43 -3.17 -12.58
CA ASN A 142 17.90 -4.50 -12.95
C ASN A 142 17.95 -4.68 -14.48
N VAL A 143 16.92 -4.23 -15.20
CA VAL A 143 16.90 -4.25 -16.68
C VAL A 143 18.00 -3.37 -17.26
N LEU A 144 18.16 -2.15 -16.77
CA LEU A 144 19.22 -1.23 -17.18
C LEU A 144 20.62 -1.81 -16.91
N SER A 145 20.79 -2.49 -15.77
CA SER A 145 22.03 -3.16 -15.40
C SER A 145 22.39 -4.27 -16.38
N ALA A 146 21.41 -5.05 -16.80
CA ALA A 146 21.61 -6.14 -17.74
C ALA A 146 21.96 -5.62 -19.16
N LEU A 147 21.44 -4.45 -19.52
CA LEU A 147 21.63 -3.87 -20.86
C LEU A 147 22.87 -2.98 -20.98
N VAL A 148 23.16 -2.18 -19.96
CA VAL A 148 24.21 -1.12 -20.02
C VAL A 148 25.44 -1.47 -19.20
N GLY A 149 25.27 -2.19 -18.09
CA GLY A 149 26.35 -2.57 -17.15
C GLY A 149 27.02 -1.36 -16.48
N GLY A 150 27.85 -1.63 -15.52
CA GLY A 150 28.74 -0.65 -14.91
C GLY A 150 28.54 -0.42 -13.42
N LYS A 151 29.63 -0.06 -12.75
CA LYS A 151 29.74 0.13 -11.29
C LYS A 151 28.74 1.16 -10.71
N LYS A 152 28.33 2.16 -11.48
CA LYS A 152 27.34 3.14 -11.04
C LYS A 152 25.96 2.52 -10.85
N ILE A 153 25.59 1.56 -11.71
CA ILE A 153 24.31 0.86 -11.62
C ILE A 153 24.33 -0.12 -10.45
N GLU A 154 25.44 -0.81 -10.20
CA GLU A 154 25.63 -1.66 -9.03
C GLU A 154 25.46 -0.87 -7.71
N ILE A 155 26.01 0.36 -7.64
CA ILE A 155 25.83 1.27 -6.50
C ILE A 155 24.34 1.61 -6.32
N LEU A 156 23.65 1.95 -7.41
CA LEU A 156 22.22 2.31 -7.35
C LEU A 156 21.36 1.12 -6.90
N GLN A 157 21.62 -0.07 -7.41
CA GLN A 157 20.96 -1.31 -6.97
C GLN A 157 21.18 -1.60 -5.50
N TYR A 158 22.42 -1.48 -5.02
CA TYR A 158 22.73 -1.66 -3.61
C TYR A 158 21.92 -0.71 -2.74
N VAL A 159 21.91 0.60 -3.08
CA VAL A 159 21.20 1.60 -2.32
C VAL A 159 19.68 1.32 -2.33
N ILE A 160 19.08 1.00 -3.48
CA ILE A 160 17.64 0.69 -3.60
C ILE A 160 17.27 -0.55 -2.79
N ASN A 161 18.13 -1.57 -2.77
CA ASN A 161 17.86 -2.80 -2.01
C ASN A 161 18.04 -2.64 -0.48
N HIS A 162 18.61 -1.52 -0.03
CA HIS A 162 18.87 -1.25 1.40
C HIS A 162 18.13 0.00 1.92
N ILE A 163 17.10 0.46 1.23
CA ILE A 163 16.19 1.49 1.75
C ILE A 163 15.08 0.86 2.58
N ASP A 164 14.61 1.60 3.58
CA ASP A 164 13.45 1.20 4.39
C ASP A 164 12.10 1.56 3.74
N ASP A 165 11.00 1.26 4.44
CA ASP A 165 9.64 1.56 3.98
C ASP A 165 9.36 3.07 3.87
N GLU A 166 10.16 3.94 4.55
CA GLU A 166 10.10 5.40 4.44
C GLU A 166 11.00 5.94 3.32
N ARG A 167 11.60 5.06 2.51
CA ARG A 167 12.55 5.35 1.41
C ARG A 167 13.83 6.00 1.90
N ILE A 168 14.28 5.65 3.08
CA ILE A 168 15.52 6.16 3.65
C ILE A 168 16.61 5.09 3.56
N PHE A 169 17.74 5.49 3.00
CA PHE A 169 18.98 4.71 3.02
C PHE A 169 19.84 5.12 4.22
N TYR A 170 20.12 4.14 5.08
CA TYR A 170 21.03 4.28 6.21
C TYR A 170 22.33 3.55 5.88
N GLY A 171 23.34 4.26 5.43
CA GLY A 171 24.62 3.63 5.10
C GLY A 171 25.72 4.62 4.80
N SER A 172 26.95 4.18 5.01
CA SER A 172 28.14 4.94 4.65
C SER A 172 28.65 4.59 3.25
N TYR A 173 29.48 5.44 2.69
CA TYR A 173 30.19 5.11 1.46
C TYR A 173 31.10 3.89 1.62
N GLN A 174 31.57 3.63 2.85
CA GLN A 174 32.41 2.49 3.18
C GLN A 174 31.61 1.16 3.01
N ASP A 175 30.38 1.13 3.49
CA ASP A 175 29.52 -0.06 3.39
C ASP A 175 29.27 -0.43 1.92
N ILE A 176 29.08 0.59 1.06
CA ILE A 176 28.91 0.39 -0.39
C ILE A 176 30.21 -0.11 -1.04
N MET A 177 31.34 0.48 -0.67
CA MET A 177 32.64 0.09 -1.20
C MET A 177 32.99 -1.37 -0.89
N GLU A 178 32.68 -1.81 0.34
CA GLU A 178 32.92 -3.19 0.78
C GLU A 178 31.99 -4.19 0.09
N ALA A 179 30.73 -3.77 -0.17
CA ALA A 179 29.74 -4.65 -0.80
C ALA A 179 29.94 -4.83 -2.32
N ILE A 180 30.48 -3.82 -3.04
CA ILE A 180 30.47 -3.79 -4.51
C ILE A 180 31.88 -3.73 -5.13
N ASP A 181 32.93 -3.64 -4.36
CA ASP A 181 34.30 -3.44 -4.85
C ASP A 181 34.41 -2.21 -5.80
N VAL A 182 34.13 -1.04 -5.26
CA VAL A 182 34.19 0.24 -5.96
C VAL A 182 35.06 1.25 -5.21
N SER A 183 35.66 2.19 -5.96
CA SER A 183 36.45 3.23 -5.36
C SER A 183 35.59 4.30 -4.67
N LYS A 184 36.10 4.91 -3.59
CA LYS A 184 35.42 6.01 -2.91
C LYS A 184 35.04 7.17 -3.83
N PRO A 185 35.91 7.65 -4.76
CA PRO A 185 35.52 8.69 -5.70
C PRO A 185 34.31 8.33 -6.55
N THR A 186 34.16 7.06 -6.95
CA THR A 186 33.02 6.57 -7.75
C THR A 186 31.71 6.67 -6.96
N VAL A 187 31.71 6.24 -5.68
CA VAL A 187 30.53 6.32 -4.80
C VAL A 187 30.17 7.79 -4.55
N VAL A 188 31.14 8.62 -4.16
CA VAL A 188 30.94 10.06 -3.89
C VAL A 188 30.35 10.77 -5.13
N ASN A 189 30.90 10.52 -6.32
CA ASN A 189 30.42 11.15 -7.54
C ASN A 189 29.00 10.70 -7.89
N MET A 190 28.67 9.42 -7.67
CA MET A 190 27.32 8.89 -7.90
C MET A 190 26.31 9.54 -6.98
N PHE A 191 26.60 9.62 -5.67
CA PHE A 191 25.71 10.29 -4.71
C PHE A 191 25.54 11.78 -5.01
N LYS A 192 26.60 12.46 -5.42
CA LYS A 192 26.52 13.86 -5.86
C LYS A 192 25.59 13.99 -7.07
N GLN A 193 25.74 13.15 -8.10
CA GLN A 193 24.86 13.17 -9.27
C GLN A 193 23.39 12.91 -8.90
N LEU A 194 23.11 11.98 -7.97
CA LEU A 194 21.74 11.69 -7.50
C LEU A 194 21.15 12.87 -6.72
N ILE A 195 21.95 13.56 -5.92
CA ILE A 195 21.53 14.78 -5.18
C ILE A 195 21.27 15.93 -6.15
N ASP A 196 22.22 16.20 -7.08
CA ASP A 196 22.11 17.28 -8.06
C ASP A 196 20.90 17.07 -8.99
N ALA A 197 20.56 15.81 -9.32
CA ALA A 197 19.35 15.44 -10.08
C ALA A 197 18.06 15.48 -9.23
N GLY A 198 18.16 15.71 -7.92
CA GLY A 198 17.02 15.72 -7.00
C GLY A 198 16.37 14.36 -6.81
N VAL A 199 17.08 13.26 -7.06
CA VAL A 199 16.61 11.88 -6.85
C VAL A 199 16.69 11.52 -5.37
N ILE A 200 17.76 11.95 -4.71
CA ILE A 200 17.95 11.77 -3.27
C ILE A 200 18.25 13.11 -2.59
N GLU A 201 17.88 13.20 -1.32
CA GLU A 201 18.24 14.31 -0.43
C GLU A 201 19.08 13.78 0.74
N LYS A 202 20.14 14.49 1.09
CA LYS A 202 20.94 14.16 2.27
C LYS A 202 20.29 14.78 3.51
N ILE A 203 19.69 13.95 4.36
CA ILE A 203 19.04 14.40 5.62
C ILE A 203 20.08 14.71 6.69
N LYS A 204 21.04 13.81 6.87
CA LYS A 204 22.18 13.96 7.78
C LYS A 204 23.33 13.06 7.37
N ASN A 205 24.39 12.99 8.15
CA ASN A 205 25.51 12.10 7.83
C ASN A 205 25.05 10.64 7.76
N LYS A 206 25.39 9.96 6.68
CA LYS A 206 25.02 8.56 6.37
C LYS A 206 23.50 8.29 6.23
N VAL A 207 22.67 9.34 6.04
CA VAL A 207 21.22 9.20 5.91
C VAL A 207 20.76 9.98 4.67
N TYR A 208 20.15 9.26 3.74
CA TYR A 208 19.69 9.79 2.45
C TYR A 208 18.25 9.36 2.20
N LYS A 209 17.38 10.28 1.79
CA LYS A 209 15.98 10.02 1.47
C LYS A 209 15.72 10.14 -0.03
N PHE A 210 15.07 9.14 -0.60
CA PHE A 210 14.60 9.20 -1.98
C PHE A 210 13.41 10.15 -2.10
N GLN A 211 13.49 11.07 -3.07
CA GLN A 211 12.46 12.07 -3.31
C GLN A 211 11.37 11.53 -4.24
N ASN A 212 10.10 11.83 -3.90
CA ASN A 212 8.95 11.55 -4.75
C ASN A 212 8.81 12.65 -5.84
N LYS A 213 9.78 12.83 -6.72
CA LYS A 213 9.49 13.61 -7.91
C LYS A 213 8.78 12.69 -8.89
N LYS A 214 7.52 12.98 -9.23
CA LYS A 214 6.85 12.45 -10.42
C LYS A 214 7.76 12.75 -11.60
N PHE A 215 8.52 11.75 -12.04
CA PHE A 215 9.08 11.75 -13.38
C PHE A 215 7.91 11.46 -14.30
N LEU A 216 7.60 12.39 -15.17
CA LEU A 216 6.60 12.41 -16.23
C LEU A 216 5.41 13.34 -15.93
N HIS A 217 5.54 14.52 -16.44
CA HIS A 217 4.63 15.20 -17.35
C HIS A 217 5.19 16.60 -17.59
N ASP A 218 6.04 16.68 -18.61
CA ASP A 218 6.22 17.82 -19.49
C ASP A 218 7.03 17.28 -20.67
N VAL A 219 6.33 16.63 -21.58
CA VAL A 219 6.72 16.56 -22.98
C VAL A 219 5.54 17.12 -23.72
N ASP A 220 5.66 18.43 -24.05
CA ASP A 220 4.83 19.08 -25.03
C ASP A 220 4.87 18.36 -26.39
#